data_88ee360c702c83b63b8a6821b7b72501
#
_entry.id   88ee360c702c83b63b8a6821b7b72501
#
_cell.length_a   1.000
_cell.length_b   1.000
_cell.length_c   1.000
_cell.angle_alpha   90.00
_cell.angle_beta   90.00
_cell.angle_gamma   90.00
#
_symmetry.space_group_name_H-M   'P 1'
#
loop_
_entity.id
_entity.type
_entity.pdbx_description
1 polymer ?
#
loop_
_entity_poly.entity_id
_entity_poly.type
_entity_poly.pdbx_seq_one_letter_code
_entity_poly.pdbx_strand_id
1 'polypeptide(L)'
;LDESPNQSHSILHPSPGLELDIRGQLAEDALAGLSNFIESAYLSGMPFVRIIHGKGTGKLRQVVREALSKNQYVDHWESGVEREGGEGVTISFLKGD
;
A
#
# COMPACT_ATOMS: atom_id res chain seq x y z
N LEU A 1 18.88 -4.24 20.98
CA LEU A 1 18.70 -4.33 20.88
C LEU A 1 18.44 -4.37 20.59
N ASP A 2 18.26 -4.42 20.43
CA ASP A 2 17.90 -4.48 20.11
C ASP A 2 17.56 -4.48 19.75
N GLU A 3 17.32 -4.42 19.50
CA GLU A 3 16.87 -4.34 19.14
C GLU A 3 16.54 -4.50 18.62
N SER A 4 16.49 -4.52 18.57
CA SER A 4 16.01 -4.60 17.98
C SER A 4 15.76 -4.72 17.36
N PRO A 5 15.58 -4.80 17.20
CA PRO A 5 15.22 -4.85 16.44
C PRO A 5 14.97 -4.80 15.80
N ASN A 6 14.86 -4.66 15.77
CA ASN A 6 14.64 -4.49 15.21
C ASN A 6 14.60 -4.23 14.66
N GLN A 7 14.62 -3.99 14.58
CA GLN A 7 14.52 -3.60 14.07
C GLN A 7 14.77 -3.39 13.34
N SER A 8 14.86 -3.40 13.25
CA SER A 8 15.00 -3.19 12.60
C SER A 8 15.27 -3.19 11.87
N HIS A 9 15.14 -3.23 11.68
CA HIS A 9 15.20 -3.15 10.96
C HIS A 9 15.14 -3.03 10.17
N SER A 10 14.69 -2.97 9.91
CA SER A 10 14.48 -2.79 9.13
C SER A 10 14.83 -2.13 8.52
N ILE A 11 14.74 -1.60 8.35
CA ILE A 11 15.12 -0.86 7.94
C ILE A 11 15.73 -0.61 6.84
N LEU A 12 15.99 -1.01 6.40
CA LEU A 12 16.56 -0.91 5.46
C LEU A 12 15.90 -0.99 4.39
N HIS A 13 15.04 -1.44 4.29
CA HIS A 13 14.42 -1.53 3.25
C HIS A 13 13.50 -0.64 3.26
N PRO A 14 13.31 -0.39 2.38
CA PRO A 14 12.56 0.53 2.11
C PRO A 14 11.41 0.49 2.62
N SER A 15 10.82 0.39 2.45
CA SER A 15 9.67 0.35 2.74
C SER A 15 9.40 0.48 3.73
N PRO A 16 9.89 0.79 4.19
CA PRO A 16 9.43 0.64 5.27
C PRO A 16 8.68 -0.44 5.04
N GLY A 17 8.72 -0.91 4.13
CA GLY A 17 8.10 -2.04 3.96
C GLY A 17 6.70 -2.06 4.24
N LEU A 18 6.06 -1.12 4.21
CA LEU A 18 4.66 -1.15 4.50
C LEU A 18 3.90 -1.71 3.33
N GLU A 19 3.24 -2.81 3.57
CA GLU A 19 2.44 -3.50 2.58
C GLU A 19 1.09 -3.84 3.17
N LEU A 20 0.06 -3.76 2.36
CA LEU A 20 -1.26 -4.24 2.72
C LEU A 20 -1.65 -5.29 1.69
N ASP A 21 -1.83 -6.53 2.15
CA ASP A 21 -2.20 -7.62 1.27
C ASP A 21 -3.69 -7.87 1.40
N ILE A 22 -4.44 -7.53 0.36
CA ILE A 22 -5.88 -7.67 0.36
C ILE A 22 -6.37 -8.74 -0.62
N ARG A 23 -5.44 -9.58 -1.08
CA ARG A 23 -5.82 -10.64 -2.02
C ARG A 23 -6.91 -11.52 -1.43
N GLY A 24 -7.90 -11.85 -2.24
CA GLY A 24 -8.98 -12.72 -1.83
C GLY A 24 -10.06 -12.08 -0.99
N GLN A 25 -9.93 -10.80 -0.67
CA GLN A 25 -10.93 -10.13 0.15
C GLN A 25 -12.08 -9.62 -0.71
N LEU A 26 -13.24 -9.45 -0.08
CA LEU A 26 -14.35 -8.77 -0.73
C LEU A 26 -14.01 -7.30 -0.86
N ALA A 27 -14.53 -6.67 -1.91
CA ALA A 27 -14.18 -5.29 -2.21
C ALA A 27 -14.44 -4.36 -1.02
N GLU A 28 -15.59 -4.48 -0.36
CA GLU A 28 -15.88 -3.55 0.73
C GLU A 28 -14.96 -3.75 1.92
N ASP A 29 -14.57 -5.00 2.22
CA ASP A 29 -13.62 -5.25 3.30
C ASP A 29 -12.25 -4.70 2.94
N ALA A 30 -11.86 -4.89 1.70
CA ALA A 30 -10.57 -4.40 1.20
C ALA A 30 -10.51 -2.88 1.29
N LEU A 31 -11.61 -2.21 0.91
CA LEU A 31 -11.63 -0.75 0.92
C LEU A 31 -11.58 -0.18 2.34
N ALA A 32 -12.27 -0.83 3.28
CA ALA A 32 -12.24 -0.39 4.67
C ALA A 32 -10.82 -0.51 5.22
N GLY A 33 -10.18 -1.65 4.98
CA GLY A 33 -8.80 -1.85 5.43
C GLY A 33 -7.83 -0.90 4.77
N LEU A 34 -8.03 -0.63 3.48
CA LEU A 34 -7.19 0.29 2.73
C LEU A 34 -7.25 1.69 3.31
N SER A 35 -8.46 2.18 3.61
CA SER A 35 -8.63 3.51 4.14
C SER A 35 -7.87 3.68 5.45
N ASN A 36 -8.01 2.72 6.37
CA ASN A 36 -7.32 2.78 7.65
C ASN A 36 -5.81 2.68 7.47
N PHE A 37 -5.36 1.82 6.57
CA PHE A 37 -3.94 1.61 6.32
C PHE A 37 -3.28 2.89 5.77
N ILE A 38 -3.93 3.53 4.80
CA ILE A 38 -3.41 4.75 4.19
C ILE A 38 -3.32 5.86 5.22
N GLU A 39 -4.35 6.03 6.04
CA GLU A 39 -4.33 7.07 7.06
C GLU A 39 -3.20 6.84 8.05
N SER A 40 -3.02 5.61 8.54
CA SER A 40 -1.96 5.30 9.47
C SER A 40 -0.58 5.55 8.86
N ALA A 41 -0.40 5.16 7.61
CA ALA A 41 0.88 5.35 6.93
C ALA A 41 1.17 6.84 6.76
N TYR A 42 0.16 7.60 6.37
CA TYR A 42 0.32 9.04 6.21
C TYR A 42 0.71 9.70 7.54
N LEU A 43 0.00 9.36 8.61
CA LEU A 43 0.27 9.94 9.92
C LEU A 43 1.65 9.54 10.45
N SER A 44 2.17 8.42 9.99
CA SER A 44 3.50 7.96 10.36
C SER A 44 4.60 8.58 9.49
N GLY A 45 4.23 9.40 8.52
CA GLY A 45 5.21 10.06 7.68
C GLY A 45 5.78 9.20 6.57
N MET A 46 5.09 8.13 6.19
CA MET A 46 5.59 7.25 5.16
C MET A 46 5.47 7.90 3.78
N PRO A 47 6.50 7.79 2.94
CA PRO A 47 6.42 8.40 1.61
C PRO A 47 5.57 7.60 0.64
N PHE A 48 5.51 6.28 0.81
CA PHE A 48 4.68 5.44 -0.05
C PHE A 48 4.41 4.12 0.64
N VAL A 49 3.42 3.39 0.12
CA VAL A 49 3.08 2.05 0.61
C VAL A 49 2.73 1.17 -0.59
N ARG A 50 2.75 -0.13 -0.38
CA ARG A 50 2.39 -1.10 -1.41
C ARG A 50 1.06 -1.74 -1.07
N ILE A 51 0.20 -1.87 -2.07
CA ILE A 51 -1.08 -2.55 -1.92
C ILE A 51 -1.06 -3.77 -2.83
N ILE A 52 -1.15 -4.95 -2.24
CA ILE A 52 -1.11 -6.20 -2.99
C ILE A 52 -2.54 -6.69 -3.17
N HIS A 53 -3.08 -6.50 -4.36
CA HIS A 53 -4.45 -6.89 -4.66
C HIS A 53 -4.51 -8.13 -5.56
N GLY A 54 -3.37 -8.50 -6.13
CA GLY A 54 -3.32 -9.62 -7.05
C GLY A 54 -3.81 -9.23 -8.42
N LYS A 55 -3.61 -10.14 -9.38
CA LYS A 55 -4.05 -9.88 -10.73
C LYS A 55 -5.50 -10.28 -10.95
N GLY A 56 -5.85 -11.51 -10.58
CA GLY A 56 -7.22 -12.01 -10.62
C GLY A 56 -8.02 -11.51 -11.81
N THR A 57 -9.24 -11.08 -11.54
CA THR A 57 -10.11 -10.51 -12.57
C THR A 57 -9.82 -9.03 -12.81
N GLY A 58 -9.01 -8.41 -11.96
CA GLY A 58 -8.77 -6.98 -12.01
C GLY A 58 -9.74 -6.16 -11.18
N LYS A 59 -10.70 -6.83 -10.55
CA LYS A 59 -11.72 -6.11 -9.78
C LYS A 59 -11.13 -5.36 -8.59
N LEU A 60 -10.34 -6.06 -7.77
CA LEU A 60 -9.73 -5.40 -6.61
C LEU A 60 -8.78 -4.29 -7.03
N ARG A 61 -8.01 -4.55 -8.10
CA ARG A 61 -7.11 -3.52 -8.62
C ARG A 61 -7.89 -2.27 -8.97
N GLN A 62 -9.00 -2.43 -9.67
CA GLN A 62 -9.81 -1.29 -10.11
C GLN A 62 -10.36 -0.51 -8.93
N VAL A 63 -10.98 -1.21 -7.96
CA VAL A 63 -11.57 -0.49 -6.83
C VAL A 63 -10.53 0.16 -5.95
N VAL A 64 -9.36 -0.48 -5.79
CA VAL A 64 -8.27 0.09 -5.02
C VAL A 64 -7.78 1.39 -5.67
N ARG A 65 -7.51 1.34 -6.98
CA ARG A 65 -6.96 2.51 -7.67
C ARG A 65 -7.95 3.66 -7.69
N GLU A 66 -9.25 3.35 -7.81
CA GLU A 66 -10.26 4.38 -7.77
C GLU A 66 -10.31 5.02 -6.38
N ALA A 67 -10.26 4.20 -5.33
CA ALA A 67 -10.27 4.71 -3.96
C ALA A 67 -9.03 5.57 -3.67
N LEU A 68 -7.86 5.12 -4.15
CA LEU A 68 -6.64 5.88 -3.94
C LEU A 68 -6.70 7.23 -4.63
N SER A 69 -7.28 7.28 -5.83
CA SER A 69 -7.39 8.53 -6.57
C SER A 69 -8.27 9.54 -5.87
N LYS A 70 -9.16 9.09 -4.98
CA LYS A 70 -10.05 9.97 -4.24
C LYS A 70 -9.62 10.19 -2.80
N ASN A 71 -8.55 9.54 -2.37
CA ASN A 71 -8.13 9.61 -0.98
C ASN A 71 -7.34 10.89 -0.72
N GLN A 72 -7.72 11.59 0.35
CA GLN A 72 -7.12 12.90 0.64
C GLN A 72 -5.64 12.83 1.00
N TYR A 73 -5.14 11.67 1.38
CA TYR A 73 -3.72 11.54 1.79
C TYR A 73 -2.82 11.04 0.67
N VAL A 74 -3.41 10.66 -0.46
CA VAL A 74 -2.67 10.07 -1.58
C VAL A 74 -2.37 11.11 -2.63
N ASP A 75 -1.09 11.21 -3.02
CA ASP A 75 -0.68 12.10 -4.09
C ASP A 75 -0.99 11.47 -5.44
N HIS A 76 -0.51 10.26 -5.65
CA HIS A 76 -0.79 9.51 -6.87
C HIS A 76 -0.44 8.05 -6.62
N TRP A 77 -0.75 7.20 -7.59
CA TRP A 77 -0.38 5.78 -7.52
C TRP A 77 0.26 5.35 -8.82
N GLU A 78 1.00 4.25 -8.77
CA GLU A 78 1.62 3.64 -9.93
C GLU A 78 1.49 2.13 -9.83
N SER A 79 1.56 1.45 -10.98
CA SER A 79 1.62 -0.01 -10.96
C SER A 79 2.98 -0.44 -10.44
N GLY A 80 3.04 -1.59 -9.80
CA GLY A 80 4.30 -2.16 -9.39
C GLY A 80 5.12 -2.53 -10.63
N VAL A 81 6.46 -2.55 -10.46
CA VAL A 81 7.30 -3.03 -11.55
C VAL A 81 7.14 -4.53 -11.65
N GLU A 82 7.43 -5.07 -12.82
CA GLU A 82 7.14 -6.46 -13.10
C GLU A 82 7.73 -7.44 -12.09
N ARG A 83 8.98 -7.27 -11.73
CA ARG A 83 9.63 -8.18 -10.80
C ARG A 83 9.16 -8.01 -9.36
N GLU A 84 8.31 -7.02 -9.11
CA GLU A 84 7.77 -6.76 -7.78
C GLU A 84 6.26 -6.93 -7.74
N GLY A 85 5.70 -7.69 -8.66
CA GLY A 85 4.29 -7.96 -8.67
C GLY A 85 3.51 -7.36 -9.82
N GLY A 86 4.13 -6.46 -10.55
CA GLY A 86 3.51 -5.89 -11.76
C GLY A 86 2.10 -5.39 -11.52
N GLU A 87 1.17 -5.89 -12.32
CA GLU A 87 -0.22 -5.48 -12.26
C GLU A 87 -0.96 -6.02 -11.03
N GLY A 88 -0.31 -6.87 -10.25
CA GLY A 88 -0.90 -7.38 -9.00
C GLY A 88 -0.64 -6.48 -7.81
N VAL A 89 0.11 -5.39 -8.00
CA VAL A 89 0.51 -4.48 -6.93
C VAL A 89 0.30 -3.05 -7.39
N THR A 90 -0.17 -2.21 -6.50
CA THR A 90 -0.25 -0.77 -6.73
C THR A 90 0.59 -0.08 -5.66
N ILE A 91 1.44 0.84 -6.08
CA ILE A 91 2.25 1.65 -5.18
C ILE A 91 1.51 2.96 -4.98
N SER A 92 1.20 3.28 -3.73
CA SER A 92 0.50 4.51 -3.40
C SER A 92 1.49 5.50 -2.81
N PHE A 93 1.70 6.62 -3.48
CA PHE A 93 2.58 7.66 -2.99
C PHE A 93 1.77 8.65 -2.17
N LEU A 94 2.22 8.92 -0.96
CA LEU A 94 1.45 9.72 -0.02
C LEU A 94 1.89 11.17 -0.10
N LYS A 95 0.97 12.07 0.25
CA LYS A 95 1.28 13.49 0.20
C LYS A 95 2.34 13.84 1.22
N GLY A 96 3.22 14.75 0.84
CA GLY A 96 4.19 15.28 1.76
C GLY A 96 3.65 16.53 2.44
N ASP A 97 4.46 17.12 3.24
CA ASP A 97 4.09 18.36 3.94
C ASP A 97 4.15 19.58 3.03
#